data_56a7efe8f4b88aac2796e7265209a410
#
_entry.id   56a7efe8f4b88aac2796e7265209a410
#
_cell.length_a   1.000
_cell.length_b   1.000
_cell.length_c   1.000
_cell.angle_alpha   90.00
_cell.angle_beta   90.00
_cell.angle_gamma   90.00
#
_symmetry.space_group_name_H-M   'P 1'
#
loop_
_entity.id
_entity.type
_entity.pdbx_description
1 polymer ?
#
loop_
_entity_poly.entity_id
_entity_poly.type
_entity_poly.pdbx_seq_one_letter_code
_entity_poly.pdbx_strand_id
1 'polypeptide(L)'
;MKREFKCLLWGGLFIAVFTLMGCSSDHNLDERPVDESSIETAHQILDGDIILSTKATLNGDDKTLLPEGCPTKFRFAWEDAKTLRLQLLNFTVGNMPLKITFTCLCKFMQLNSWEKDEYSGDGWLKFKGVDGVVSADDKGTGAVSKGSGAKVDGYLNVKTHQINFIVNYNMMNVRSECFLQTIDKNRIKTYEEDFKKYEADLKKYKEEHGL
;
A
#
# COMPACT_ATOMS: atom_id res chain seq x y z
N MET A 1 53.86 -41.73 65.85
CA MET A 1 53.48 -42.40 64.57
C MET A 1 52.41 -41.53 63.93
N LYS A 2 52.83 -40.85 62.86
CA LYS A 2 51.99 -39.87 62.12
C LYS A 2 51.28 -40.60 60.98
N ARG A 3 50.00 -40.44 60.87
CA ARG A 3 49.27 -40.78 59.66
C ARG A 3 48.69 -39.51 59.07
N GLU A 4 49.18 -39.19 57.89
CA GLU A 4 48.69 -38.08 57.10
C GLU A 4 47.41 -38.51 56.36
N PHE A 5 46.35 -37.72 56.49
CA PHE A 5 45.14 -37.87 55.70
C PHE A 5 45.12 -36.74 54.65
N LYS A 6 45.33 -37.13 53.40
CA LYS A 6 45.18 -36.22 52.27
C LYS A 6 43.68 -36.12 51.92
N CYS A 7 43.05 -35.01 52.21
CA CYS A 7 41.76 -34.66 51.68
C CYS A 7 41.93 -34.06 50.28
N LEU A 8 41.43 -34.77 49.27
CA LEU A 8 41.26 -34.24 47.92
C LEU A 8 40.02 -33.36 47.92
N LEU A 9 40.21 -32.02 47.80
CA LEU A 9 39.14 -31.09 47.46
C LEU A 9 38.90 -31.13 45.95
N TRP A 10 37.78 -31.71 45.53
CA TRP A 10 37.25 -31.53 44.21
C TRP A 10 36.36 -30.31 44.24
N GLY A 11 36.92 -29.18 43.78
CA GLY A 11 36.18 -27.96 43.51
C GLY A 11 35.41 -28.09 42.22
N GLY A 12 34.14 -28.43 42.33
CA GLY A 12 33.23 -28.36 41.19
C GLY A 12 32.89 -26.88 40.88
N LEU A 13 33.47 -26.38 39.81
CA LEU A 13 33.12 -25.07 39.27
C LEU A 13 31.77 -25.23 38.53
N PHE A 14 30.67 -24.89 39.19
CA PHE A 14 29.36 -24.72 38.55
C PHE A 14 29.39 -23.41 37.78
N ILE A 15 29.65 -23.47 36.48
CA ILE A 15 29.39 -22.37 35.55
C ILE A 15 27.90 -22.37 35.32
N ALA A 16 27.19 -21.50 36.02
CA ALA A 16 25.80 -21.16 35.71
C ALA A 16 25.80 -20.37 34.40
N VAL A 17 25.54 -21.05 33.29
CA VAL A 17 25.23 -20.42 32.03
C VAL A 17 23.83 -19.82 32.16
N PHE A 18 23.75 -18.56 32.57
CA PHE A 18 22.55 -17.77 32.38
C PHE A 18 22.39 -17.52 30.88
N THR A 19 21.65 -18.40 30.21
CA THR A 19 21.04 -18.07 28.93
C THR A 19 20.04 -16.98 29.18
N LEU A 20 20.45 -15.74 28.92
CA LEU A 20 19.53 -14.62 28.72
C LEU A 20 18.69 -14.99 27.49
N MET A 21 17.57 -15.66 27.72
CA MET A 21 16.45 -15.63 26.79
C MET A 21 15.99 -14.19 26.74
N GLY A 22 16.63 -13.41 25.87
CA GLY A 22 16.08 -12.15 25.41
C GLY A 22 14.78 -12.48 24.68
N CYS A 23 13.66 -12.35 25.37
CA CYS A 23 12.37 -12.17 24.72
C CYS A 23 12.45 -10.83 23.98
N SER A 24 12.98 -10.81 22.76
CA SER A 24 12.63 -9.81 21.79
C SER A 24 11.24 -10.15 21.25
N SER A 25 10.22 -9.84 22.03
CA SER A 25 8.82 -9.90 21.61
C SER A 25 8.44 -8.62 20.85
N ASP A 26 9.29 -8.21 19.93
CA ASP A 26 8.91 -7.33 18.83
C ASP A 26 8.62 -8.19 17.58
N HIS A 27 7.74 -9.16 17.73
CA HIS A 27 7.00 -9.66 16.59
C HIS A 27 6.02 -8.57 16.20
N ASN A 28 6.41 -7.77 15.21
CA ASN A 28 5.51 -6.91 14.46
C ASN A 28 4.39 -7.84 13.94
N LEU A 29 3.25 -7.83 14.61
CA LEU A 29 2.07 -8.63 14.25
C LEU A 29 1.59 -8.30 12.84
N ASP A 30 2.02 -7.15 12.29
CA ASP A 30 1.76 -6.67 10.94
C ASP A 30 2.49 -7.46 9.84
N GLU A 31 3.45 -8.33 10.17
CA GLU A 31 4.29 -9.05 9.20
C GLU A 31 3.99 -10.55 9.12
N ARG A 32 2.89 -11.01 9.70
CA ARG A 32 2.52 -12.42 9.58
C ARG A 32 2.26 -12.79 8.12
N PRO A 33 2.89 -13.87 7.61
CA PRO A 33 2.72 -14.29 6.22
C PRO A 33 1.27 -14.67 5.94
N VAL A 34 0.82 -14.36 4.75
CA VAL A 34 -0.48 -14.77 4.22
C VAL A 34 -0.38 -16.21 3.72
N ASP A 35 -1.48 -16.95 3.77
CA ASP A 35 -1.56 -18.28 3.18
C ASP A 35 -1.46 -18.22 1.64
N GLU A 36 -0.90 -19.26 1.05
CA GLU A 36 -0.62 -19.31 -0.39
C GLU A 36 -1.88 -19.22 -1.24
N SER A 37 -3.00 -19.82 -0.82
CA SER A 37 -4.25 -19.82 -1.57
C SER A 37 -4.86 -18.44 -1.67
N SER A 38 -4.74 -17.62 -0.63
CA SER A 38 -5.17 -16.22 -0.64
C SER A 38 -4.29 -15.37 -1.56
N ILE A 39 -2.98 -15.64 -1.62
CA ILE A 39 -2.08 -14.95 -2.56
C ILE A 39 -2.39 -15.36 -4.00
N GLU A 40 -2.62 -16.63 -4.30
CA GLU A 40 -3.03 -17.08 -5.64
C GLU A 40 -4.32 -16.40 -6.10
N THR A 41 -5.28 -16.25 -5.20
CA THR A 41 -6.52 -15.52 -5.50
C THR A 41 -6.25 -14.03 -5.74
N ALA A 42 -5.38 -13.40 -4.94
CA ALA A 42 -4.96 -12.02 -5.16
C ALA A 42 -4.29 -11.83 -6.54
N HIS A 43 -3.48 -12.80 -7.01
CA HIS A 43 -2.92 -12.81 -8.38
C HIS A 43 -4.01 -12.72 -9.45
N GLN A 44 -5.07 -13.50 -9.30
CA GLN A 44 -6.18 -13.50 -10.27
C GLN A 44 -6.96 -12.18 -10.28
N ILE A 45 -7.07 -11.53 -9.11
CA ILE A 45 -7.80 -10.27 -8.95
C ILE A 45 -6.96 -9.10 -9.44
N LEU A 46 -5.71 -8.99 -8.96
CA LEU A 46 -4.81 -7.87 -9.21
C LEU A 46 -3.80 -8.22 -10.32
N ASP A 47 -4.28 -8.26 -11.57
CA ASP A 47 -3.44 -8.44 -12.75
C ASP A 47 -3.92 -7.54 -13.89
N GLY A 48 -2.98 -6.82 -14.52
CA GLY A 48 -3.22 -5.91 -15.62
C GLY A 48 -3.69 -4.52 -15.20
N ASP A 49 -4.33 -3.84 -16.13
CA ASP A 49 -4.86 -2.49 -15.92
C ASP A 49 -6.26 -2.54 -15.30
N ILE A 50 -6.44 -1.86 -14.17
CA ILE A 50 -7.71 -1.81 -13.41
C ILE A 50 -8.10 -0.34 -13.19
N ILE A 51 -9.37 -0.02 -13.43
CA ILE A 51 -9.91 1.31 -13.22
C ILE A 51 -10.57 1.39 -11.84
N LEU A 52 -10.07 2.32 -11.04
CA LEU A 52 -10.56 2.56 -9.68
C LEU A 52 -10.88 4.04 -9.49
N SER A 53 -11.88 4.33 -8.67
CA SER A 53 -12.23 5.71 -8.28
C SER A 53 -11.24 6.21 -7.23
N THR A 54 -10.64 7.36 -7.49
CA THR A 54 -9.53 7.88 -6.70
C THR A 54 -9.72 9.37 -6.41
N LYS A 55 -9.37 9.76 -5.19
CA LYS A 55 -9.24 11.14 -4.77
C LYS A 55 -7.77 11.50 -4.61
N ALA A 56 -7.38 12.71 -5.03
CA ALA A 56 -6.03 13.20 -4.84
C ALA A 56 -6.01 14.52 -4.08
N THR A 57 -5.04 14.66 -3.18
CA THR A 57 -4.79 15.89 -2.42
C THR A 57 -3.37 16.39 -2.65
N LEU A 58 -3.20 17.70 -2.58
CA LEU A 58 -1.92 18.39 -2.60
C LEU A 58 -1.88 19.39 -1.44
N ASN A 59 -0.93 19.22 -0.52
CA ASN A 59 -0.85 19.97 0.74
C ASN A 59 -2.15 19.93 1.58
N GLY A 60 -2.89 18.83 1.50
CA GLY A 60 -4.17 18.64 2.18
C GLY A 60 -5.39 19.13 1.41
N ASP A 61 -5.21 19.95 0.37
CA ASP A 61 -6.31 20.44 -0.46
C ASP A 61 -6.78 19.34 -1.42
N ASP A 62 -8.08 19.15 -1.52
CA ASP A 62 -8.69 18.28 -2.52
C ASP A 62 -8.46 18.84 -3.94
N LYS A 63 -7.81 18.06 -4.78
CA LYS A 63 -7.60 18.41 -6.20
C LYS A 63 -8.53 17.65 -7.15
N THR A 64 -9.27 16.67 -6.65
CA THR A 64 -10.26 15.91 -7.42
C THR A 64 -11.56 16.69 -7.61
N LEU A 65 -11.99 17.40 -6.57
CA LEU A 65 -13.18 18.26 -6.48
C LEU A 65 -14.51 17.49 -6.48
N LEU A 66 -14.64 16.40 -7.23
CA LEU A 66 -15.86 15.62 -7.29
C LEU A 66 -15.89 14.51 -6.23
N PRO A 67 -17.01 14.34 -5.50
CA PRO A 67 -17.11 13.38 -4.40
C PRO A 67 -16.96 11.91 -4.85
N GLU A 68 -17.37 11.59 -6.08
CA GLU A 68 -17.25 10.23 -6.64
C GLU A 68 -15.81 9.85 -7.00
N GLY A 69 -14.91 10.82 -6.92
CA GLY A 69 -13.51 10.63 -7.32
C GLY A 69 -13.31 10.69 -8.84
N CYS A 70 -12.07 10.48 -9.24
CA CYS A 70 -11.66 10.39 -10.63
C CYS A 70 -11.48 8.93 -11.03
N PRO A 71 -12.00 8.47 -12.17
CA PRO A 71 -11.67 7.15 -12.71
C PRO A 71 -10.17 7.13 -13.07
N THR A 72 -9.41 6.33 -12.33
CA THR A 72 -7.95 6.28 -12.41
C THR A 72 -7.51 4.89 -12.84
N LYS A 73 -6.61 4.85 -13.81
CA LYS A 73 -6.04 3.60 -14.32
C LYS A 73 -4.78 3.24 -13.51
N PHE A 74 -4.87 2.18 -12.76
CA PHE A 74 -3.74 1.54 -12.10
C PHE A 74 -3.29 0.32 -12.88
N ARG A 75 -1.98 0.08 -12.92
CA ARG A 75 -1.42 -1.17 -13.43
C ARG A 75 -0.89 -1.99 -12.28
N PHE A 76 -1.38 -3.22 -12.21
CA PHE A 76 -0.94 -4.24 -11.28
C PHE A 76 -0.18 -5.32 -12.04
N ALA A 77 1.02 -5.66 -11.58
CA ALA A 77 1.84 -6.72 -12.15
C ALA A 77 2.58 -7.45 -11.02
N TRP A 78 2.79 -8.74 -11.18
CA TRP A 78 3.49 -9.53 -10.16
C TRP A 78 4.95 -9.71 -10.56
N GLU A 79 5.86 -9.33 -9.64
CA GLU A 79 7.32 -9.52 -9.81
C GLU A 79 7.72 -10.96 -9.51
N ASP A 80 7.09 -11.52 -8.51
CA ASP A 80 7.27 -12.88 -8.04
C ASP A 80 5.96 -13.37 -7.38
N ALA A 81 6.00 -14.55 -6.77
CA ALA A 81 4.82 -15.16 -6.13
C ALA A 81 4.21 -14.34 -4.97
N LYS A 82 4.92 -13.35 -4.42
CA LYS A 82 4.50 -12.62 -3.21
C LYS A 82 4.64 -11.10 -3.32
N THR A 83 5.20 -10.61 -4.41
CA THR A 83 5.49 -9.18 -4.59
C THR A 83 4.68 -8.61 -5.73
N LEU A 84 3.77 -7.70 -5.41
CA LEU A 84 2.94 -6.97 -6.35
C LEU A 84 3.61 -5.65 -6.73
N ARG A 85 3.76 -5.36 -8.02
CA ARG A 85 4.10 -4.04 -8.52
C ARG A 85 2.83 -3.24 -8.77
N LEU A 86 2.65 -2.15 -8.04
CA LEU A 86 1.60 -1.16 -8.26
C LEU A 86 2.18 0.03 -9.02
N GLN A 87 1.54 0.39 -10.15
CA GLN A 87 1.96 1.53 -10.98
C GLN A 87 0.80 2.47 -11.27
N LEU A 88 1.15 3.75 -11.36
CA LEU A 88 0.27 4.82 -11.83
C LEU A 88 1.04 5.60 -12.91
N LEU A 89 0.47 5.70 -14.10
CA LEU A 89 1.15 6.27 -15.26
C LEU A 89 0.48 7.58 -15.68
N ASN A 90 1.25 8.68 -15.69
CA ASN A 90 0.82 10.00 -16.14
C ASN A 90 -0.49 10.48 -15.48
N PHE A 91 -0.68 10.16 -14.21
CA PHE A 91 -1.88 10.52 -13.48
C PHE A 91 -1.97 12.03 -13.28
N THR A 92 -3.12 12.58 -13.61
CA THR A 92 -3.51 13.94 -13.25
C THR A 92 -5.01 13.97 -13.04
N VAL A 93 -5.49 14.83 -12.16
CA VAL A 93 -6.91 14.90 -11.79
C VAL A 93 -7.31 16.31 -11.41
N GLY A 94 -8.51 16.70 -11.81
CA GLY A 94 -9.12 17.96 -11.38
C GLY A 94 -8.22 19.17 -11.57
N ASN A 95 -7.90 19.83 -10.47
CA ASN A 95 -7.00 20.99 -10.39
C ASN A 95 -5.55 20.61 -10.05
N MET A 96 -5.16 19.35 -10.17
CA MET A 96 -3.78 18.93 -9.93
C MET A 96 -2.84 19.59 -10.95
N PRO A 97 -1.83 20.38 -10.51
CA PRO A 97 -0.89 21.02 -11.41
C PRO A 97 0.18 20.05 -11.95
N LEU A 98 0.18 18.81 -11.48
CA LEU A 98 1.20 17.81 -11.75
C LEU A 98 0.64 16.64 -12.55
N LYS A 99 1.50 16.03 -13.37
CA LYS A 99 1.31 14.65 -13.87
C LYS A 99 2.24 13.74 -13.10
N ILE A 100 1.69 12.71 -12.49
CA ILE A 100 2.43 11.82 -11.61
C ILE A 100 2.59 10.45 -12.28
N THR A 101 3.82 9.97 -12.32
CA THR A 101 4.16 8.58 -12.61
C THR A 101 4.74 7.97 -11.34
N PHE A 102 4.24 6.81 -10.95
CA PHE A 102 4.57 6.17 -9.70
C PHE A 102 4.72 4.67 -9.90
N THR A 103 5.67 4.07 -9.17
CA THR A 103 5.84 2.61 -9.10
C THR A 103 6.26 2.24 -7.68
N CYS A 104 5.60 1.24 -7.11
CA CYS A 104 5.97 0.69 -5.80
C CYS A 104 5.82 -0.84 -5.80
N LEU A 105 6.75 -1.51 -5.15
CA LEU A 105 6.65 -2.94 -4.85
C LEU A 105 5.96 -3.11 -3.50
N CYS A 106 4.89 -3.88 -3.49
CA CYS A 106 4.05 -4.13 -2.32
C CYS A 106 4.10 -5.60 -1.93
N LYS A 107 4.16 -5.87 -0.63
CA LYS A 107 4.06 -7.21 -0.06
C LYS A 107 2.73 -7.37 0.66
N PHE A 108 2.16 -8.58 0.56
CA PHE A 108 0.95 -8.93 1.27
C PHE A 108 1.26 -9.46 2.67
N MET A 109 0.39 -9.13 3.62
CA MET A 109 0.45 -9.56 5.01
C MET A 109 -0.94 -9.73 5.60
N GLN A 110 -1.05 -10.41 6.71
CA GLN A 110 -2.30 -10.53 7.45
C GLN A 110 -2.63 -9.21 8.16
N LEU A 111 -3.93 -8.96 8.34
CA LEU A 111 -4.40 -7.86 9.18
C LEU A 111 -4.00 -8.09 10.64
N ASN A 112 -3.67 -7.00 11.33
CA ASN A 112 -3.54 -7.02 12.78
C ASN A 112 -4.93 -7.04 13.47
N SER A 113 -4.97 -7.11 14.80
CA SER A 113 -6.23 -7.27 15.55
C SER A 113 -7.18 -6.08 15.39
N TRP A 114 -6.67 -4.85 15.40
CA TRP A 114 -7.52 -3.65 15.29
C TRP A 114 -7.95 -3.36 13.84
N GLU A 115 -7.15 -3.73 12.84
CA GLU A 115 -7.56 -3.64 11.43
C GLU A 115 -8.72 -4.59 11.11
N LYS A 116 -8.82 -5.73 11.81
CA LYS A 116 -9.93 -6.67 11.67
C LYS A 116 -11.26 -6.12 12.19
N ASP A 117 -11.22 -5.13 13.07
CA ASP A 117 -12.44 -4.44 13.53
C ASP A 117 -12.98 -3.54 12.41
N GLU A 118 -12.11 -2.89 11.65
CA GLU A 118 -12.47 -2.06 10.50
C GLU A 118 -12.81 -2.89 9.26
N TYR A 119 -11.97 -3.88 8.95
CA TYR A 119 -12.13 -4.80 7.82
C TYR A 119 -12.66 -6.14 8.31
N SER A 120 -13.93 -6.13 8.74
CA SER A 120 -14.58 -7.31 9.30
C SER A 120 -14.91 -8.38 8.26
N GLY A 121 -14.93 -9.65 8.69
CA GLY A 121 -15.19 -10.81 7.85
C GLY A 121 -13.93 -11.43 7.25
N ASP A 122 -14.15 -12.54 6.54
CA ASP A 122 -13.05 -13.33 5.97
C ASP A 122 -12.57 -12.77 4.63
N GLY A 123 -11.32 -13.09 4.31
CA GLY A 123 -10.72 -12.85 3.00
C GLY A 123 -9.99 -11.53 2.87
N TRP A 124 -9.92 -10.72 3.91
CA TRP A 124 -9.15 -9.50 3.90
C TRP A 124 -7.65 -9.74 4.05
N LEU A 125 -6.89 -9.13 3.17
CA LEU A 125 -5.43 -9.04 3.16
C LEU A 125 -5.02 -7.58 3.19
N LYS A 126 -3.92 -7.30 3.87
CA LYS A 126 -3.23 -6.01 3.78
C LYS A 126 -2.10 -6.12 2.76
N PHE A 127 -1.85 -5.06 2.00
CA PHE A 127 -0.65 -4.93 1.18
C PHE A 127 0.05 -3.60 1.44
N LYS A 128 1.37 -3.64 1.49
CA LYS A 128 2.19 -2.49 1.88
C LYS A 128 3.44 -2.38 1.03
N GLY A 129 3.76 -1.16 0.62
CA GLY A 129 5.00 -0.80 -0.05
C GLY A 129 5.63 0.43 0.59
N VAL A 130 6.97 0.51 0.65
CA VAL A 130 7.66 1.57 1.41
C VAL A 130 8.69 2.38 0.62
N ASP A 131 9.18 1.87 -0.51
CA ASP A 131 10.27 2.48 -1.28
C ASP A 131 9.86 2.78 -2.73
N GLY A 132 8.62 3.26 -2.90
CA GLY A 132 8.13 3.63 -4.22
C GLY A 132 8.92 4.78 -4.84
N VAL A 133 9.04 4.76 -6.17
CA VAL A 133 9.65 5.83 -6.94
C VAL A 133 8.58 6.65 -7.64
N VAL A 134 8.79 7.95 -7.68
CA VAL A 134 7.83 8.94 -8.21
C VAL A 134 8.53 9.85 -9.20
N SER A 135 7.85 10.18 -10.29
CA SER A 135 8.16 11.32 -11.14
C SER A 135 6.94 12.23 -11.22
N ALA A 136 7.13 13.49 -11.02
CA ALA A 136 6.08 14.49 -11.13
C ALA A 136 6.48 15.56 -12.16
N ASP A 137 5.68 15.68 -13.21
CA ASP A 137 5.87 16.66 -14.29
C ASP A 137 4.94 17.85 -14.00
N ASP A 138 5.52 19.03 -13.82
CA ASP A 138 4.76 20.27 -13.66
C ASP A 138 4.14 20.69 -14.99
N LYS A 139 2.81 20.80 -15.03
CA LYS A 139 2.06 21.15 -16.26
C LYS A 139 2.26 22.60 -16.72
N GLY A 140 2.64 23.48 -15.80
CA GLY A 140 2.84 24.90 -16.11
C GLY A 140 4.24 25.20 -16.64
N THR A 141 5.27 24.60 -16.02
CA THR A 141 6.68 24.88 -16.34
C THR A 141 7.33 23.78 -17.17
N GLY A 142 6.75 22.57 -17.22
CA GLY A 142 7.36 21.40 -17.82
C GLY A 142 8.54 20.81 -17.01
N ALA A 143 8.78 21.34 -15.80
CA ALA A 143 9.82 20.81 -14.92
C ALA A 143 9.47 19.42 -14.43
N VAL A 144 10.45 18.52 -14.38
CA VAL A 144 10.31 17.14 -13.90
C VAL A 144 11.04 17.01 -12.58
N SER A 145 10.30 16.63 -11.55
CA SER A 145 10.86 16.27 -10.24
C SER A 145 10.81 14.76 -10.04
N LYS A 146 11.86 14.20 -9.44
CA LYS A 146 11.93 12.78 -9.11
C LYS A 146 12.12 12.59 -7.61
N GLY A 147 11.48 11.58 -7.05
CA GLY A 147 11.54 11.24 -5.65
C GLY A 147 11.48 9.74 -5.40
N SER A 148 11.79 9.36 -4.17
CA SER A 148 11.72 7.98 -3.68
C SER A 148 11.12 7.95 -2.27
N GLY A 149 10.91 6.75 -1.73
CA GLY A 149 10.31 6.56 -0.41
C GLY A 149 8.80 6.78 -0.39
N ALA A 150 8.14 6.73 -1.55
CA ALA A 150 6.69 6.71 -1.60
C ALA A 150 6.15 5.44 -0.92
N LYS A 151 5.01 5.56 -0.24
CA LYS A 151 4.41 4.48 0.54
C LYS A 151 3.03 4.14 0.01
N VAL A 152 2.73 2.85 0.05
CA VAL A 152 1.40 2.29 -0.21
C VAL A 152 0.94 1.57 1.03
N ASP A 153 -0.28 1.83 1.46
CA ASP A 153 -0.98 1.07 2.48
C ASP A 153 -2.37 0.74 1.92
N GLY A 154 -2.70 -0.55 1.81
CA GLY A 154 -3.93 -0.97 1.18
C GLY A 154 -4.47 -2.29 1.70
N TYR A 155 -5.74 -2.53 1.38
CA TYR A 155 -6.50 -3.71 1.78
C TYR A 155 -7.24 -4.28 0.58
N LEU A 156 -7.21 -5.60 0.46
CA LEU A 156 -7.90 -6.37 -0.57
C LEU A 156 -8.71 -7.48 0.10
N ASN A 157 -9.98 -7.58 -0.24
CA ASN A 157 -10.76 -8.76 0.11
C ASN A 157 -10.79 -9.73 -1.07
N VAL A 158 -10.14 -10.88 -0.93
CA VAL A 158 -10.05 -11.89 -1.99
C VAL A 158 -11.35 -12.65 -2.25
N LYS A 159 -12.34 -12.55 -1.33
CA LYS A 159 -13.66 -13.18 -1.49
C LYS A 159 -14.69 -12.27 -2.17
N THR A 160 -14.66 -10.97 -1.80
CA THR A 160 -15.64 -9.97 -2.31
C THR A 160 -15.06 -9.09 -3.40
N HIS A 161 -13.76 -9.21 -3.69
CA HIS A 161 -12.99 -8.38 -4.64
C HIS A 161 -13.02 -6.88 -4.28
N GLN A 162 -13.27 -6.55 -3.01
CA GLN A 162 -13.20 -5.18 -2.53
C GLN A 162 -11.76 -4.76 -2.32
N ILE A 163 -11.45 -3.52 -2.69
CA ILE A 163 -10.12 -2.92 -2.53
C ILE A 163 -10.23 -1.48 -2.06
N ASN A 164 -9.30 -1.07 -1.22
CA ASN A 164 -8.97 0.33 -0.99
C ASN A 164 -7.49 0.46 -0.69
N PHE A 165 -6.90 1.61 -0.97
CA PHE A 165 -5.52 1.90 -0.61
C PHE A 165 -5.21 3.39 -0.67
N ILE A 166 -4.14 3.75 0.00
CA ILE A 166 -3.59 5.09 0.02
C ILE A 166 -2.17 5.03 -0.55
N VAL A 167 -1.86 6.01 -1.41
CA VAL A 167 -0.49 6.27 -1.86
C VAL A 167 -0.05 7.61 -1.29
N ASN A 168 0.98 7.59 -0.47
CA ASN A 168 1.72 8.78 -0.07
C ASN A 168 2.97 8.87 -0.94
N TYR A 169 3.03 9.88 -1.82
CA TYR A 169 4.11 10.00 -2.79
C TYR A 169 5.44 10.48 -2.22
N ASN A 170 5.47 10.87 -0.94
CA ASN A 170 6.64 11.47 -0.30
C ASN A 170 7.25 12.63 -1.10
N MET A 171 6.40 13.35 -1.83
CA MET A 171 6.77 14.46 -2.69
C MET A 171 5.68 15.54 -2.63
N MET A 172 6.05 16.76 -2.28
CA MET A 172 5.15 17.93 -2.25
C MET A 172 3.83 17.70 -1.49
N ASN A 173 3.81 16.84 -0.45
CA ASN A 173 2.61 16.43 0.27
C ASN A 173 1.46 15.95 -0.64
N VAL A 174 1.80 15.29 -1.74
CA VAL A 174 0.80 14.67 -2.62
C VAL A 174 0.41 13.32 -2.06
N ARG A 175 -0.90 13.07 -2.02
CA ARG A 175 -1.51 11.82 -1.60
C ARG A 175 -2.64 11.45 -2.54
N SER A 176 -2.79 10.17 -2.83
CA SER A 176 -3.98 9.63 -3.48
C SER A 176 -4.65 8.60 -2.58
N GLU A 177 -5.96 8.58 -2.63
CA GLU A 177 -6.80 7.62 -1.94
C GLU A 177 -7.70 6.92 -2.94
N CYS A 178 -7.52 5.62 -3.09
CA CYS A 178 -8.45 4.76 -3.79
C CYS A 178 -9.55 4.39 -2.79
N PHE A 179 -10.78 4.77 -3.07
CA PHE A 179 -11.91 4.51 -2.19
C PHE A 179 -12.19 3.00 -2.06
N LEU A 180 -12.83 2.61 -0.96
CA LEU A 180 -13.33 1.25 -0.81
C LEU A 180 -14.37 0.97 -1.89
N GLN A 181 -14.06 0.05 -2.78
CA GLN A 181 -14.88 -0.31 -3.93
C GLN A 181 -14.65 -1.75 -4.37
N THR A 182 -15.59 -2.32 -5.08
CA THR A 182 -15.43 -3.64 -5.74
C THR A 182 -14.69 -3.46 -7.06
N ILE A 183 -13.69 -4.30 -7.30
CA ILE A 183 -12.97 -4.33 -8.58
C ILE A 183 -13.89 -4.88 -9.66
N ASP A 184 -14.12 -4.07 -10.69
CA ASP A 184 -14.76 -4.48 -11.93
C ASP A 184 -13.76 -4.38 -13.09
N LYS A 185 -13.25 -5.53 -13.54
CA LYS A 185 -12.29 -5.59 -14.66
C LYS A 185 -12.89 -5.12 -16.00
N ASN A 186 -14.22 -5.04 -16.13
CA ASN A 186 -14.85 -4.53 -17.35
C ASN A 186 -14.77 -3.02 -17.47
N ARG A 187 -14.56 -2.27 -16.38
CA ARG A 187 -14.42 -0.81 -16.42
C ARG A 187 -13.28 -0.32 -17.33
N ILE A 188 -12.31 -1.17 -17.61
CA ILE A 188 -11.26 -0.82 -18.60
C ILE A 188 -11.84 -0.57 -19.99
N LYS A 189 -12.95 -1.21 -20.36
CA LYS A 189 -13.60 -1.07 -21.66
C LYS A 189 -14.35 0.26 -21.81
N THR A 190 -14.83 0.82 -20.69
CA THR A 190 -15.59 2.10 -20.65
C THR A 190 -14.73 3.26 -20.13
N TYR A 191 -13.45 3.02 -19.85
CA TYR A 191 -12.58 4.01 -19.20
C TYR A 191 -12.57 5.38 -19.89
N GLU A 192 -12.46 5.41 -21.21
CA GLU A 192 -12.43 6.68 -21.97
C GLU A 192 -13.76 7.45 -21.88
N GLU A 193 -14.89 6.73 -21.80
CA GLU A 193 -16.22 7.31 -21.64
C GLU A 193 -16.39 7.82 -20.19
N ASP A 194 -16.02 7.00 -19.21
CA ASP A 194 -16.07 7.36 -17.79
C ASP A 194 -15.19 8.59 -17.50
N PHE A 195 -14.00 8.65 -18.10
CA PHE A 195 -13.10 9.78 -17.93
C PHE A 195 -13.63 11.07 -18.59
N LYS A 196 -14.17 10.99 -19.82
CA LYS A 196 -14.84 12.14 -20.47
C LYS A 196 -16.02 12.64 -19.67
N LYS A 197 -16.81 11.74 -19.10
CA LYS A 197 -17.91 12.12 -18.23
C LYS A 197 -17.40 12.86 -17.00
N TYR A 198 -16.36 12.31 -16.33
CA TYR A 198 -15.71 12.97 -15.20
C TYR A 198 -15.25 14.40 -15.55
N GLU A 199 -14.59 14.60 -16.71
CA GLU A 199 -14.13 15.91 -17.15
C GLU A 199 -15.30 16.89 -17.39
N ALA A 200 -16.41 16.41 -17.96
CA ALA A 200 -17.61 17.22 -18.17
C ALA A 200 -18.27 17.63 -16.85
N ASP A 201 -18.41 16.68 -15.91
CA ASP A 201 -18.98 16.93 -14.58
C ASP A 201 -18.07 17.87 -13.77
N LEU A 202 -16.74 17.71 -13.88
CA LEU A 202 -15.76 18.60 -13.26
C LEU A 202 -15.85 20.03 -13.79
N LYS A 203 -15.99 20.18 -15.11
CA LYS A 203 -16.16 21.52 -15.72
C LYS A 203 -17.40 22.20 -15.19
N LYS A 204 -18.54 21.50 -15.17
CA LYS A 204 -19.79 21.99 -14.61
C LYS A 204 -19.65 22.38 -13.15
N TYR A 205 -19.03 21.52 -12.34
CA TYR A 205 -18.76 21.79 -10.94
C TYR A 205 -17.96 23.10 -10.74
N LYS A 206 -16.90 23.29 -11.54
CA LYS A 206 -16.09 24.52 -11.48
C LYS A 206 -16.88 25.76 -11.85
N GLU A 207 -17.70 25.71 -12.91
CA GLU A 207 -18.56 26.80 -13.31
C GLU A 207 -19.57 27.19 -12.21
N GLU A 208 -20.18 26.20 -11.56
CA GLU A 208 -21.17 26.40 -10.48
C GLU A 208 -20.54 26.98 -9.20
N HIS A 209 -19.23 26.70 -8.94
CA HIS A 209 -18.54 27.13 -7.73
C HIS A 209 -17.55 28.28 -7.95
N GLY A 210 -17.45 28.82 -9.16
CA GLY A 210 -16.57 29.96 -9.47
C GLY A 210 -15.05 29.60 -9.38
N LEU A 211 -14.69 28.36 -9.73
CA LEU A 211 -13.32 27.82 -9.66
C LEU A 211 -12.63 27.84 -11.04
#